data_f406b7c9871e3e641af4f056af8ffcb1
#
_entry.id   f406b7c9871e3e641af4f056af8ffcb1
#
_cell.length_a   1.000
_cell.length_b   1.000
_cell.length_c   1.000
_cell.angle_alpha   90.00
_cell.angle_beta   90.00
_cell.angle_gamma   90.00
#
_symmetry.space_group_name_H-M   'P 1'
#
loop_
_entity.id
_entity.type
_entity.pdbx_description
1 polymer ?
#
loop_
_entity_poly.entity_id
_entity_poly.type
_entity_poly.pdbx_seq_one_letter_code
_entity_poly.pdbx_strand_id
1 'polypeptide(L)'
;VEKNTDTPSIDTNETVIQIPREEALKKSDRVEFENQNVKGSISLKGASIDDLTFKNYNIELNGNEKITLLGPRNINEGYLIESGFVTSDKNIDIPTSNTLWEIKGNNKLTNQTPINLSWTNNQGLTFEKKISLDDKFLFTVKQSVINSTNKKFDFYSYGQIIRNKIPDGLSNFYILHEGMLAALDGELFEEDYDDISEKKFSKTANIGWFGIGDKYWISSIIPPRNKEFKITFDYKDKFRANFISTEPIELGSNSNIEEEMQIIVAAKRVDVVDGYAKQLDINKFDLVIDWGFLYFITKPLFYGIDYFFKLLGNYGLAIIAITICIRLVFFPLANFSFRSMAKMKVLQPEMVRLKELHKNDKMKLQQEMMALYKKEKVNPMSGCLPILVQIPVFFALYKVLFVTIEMRQMPFYGWIKDLSERDPTSLFNLFGLLPYDVPSFLVIGAWPVAMGVSMWVQQKLNPAPTDPMQAKIFMFFPLFLTVILA
;
A
#
# COMPACT_ATOMS: atom_id res chain seq x y z
N VAL A 1 7.29 13.07 35.72
CA VAL A 1 7.66 11.83 36.43
C VAL A 1 7.25 10.71 35.49
N GLU A 2 8.19 10.19 34.71
CA GLU A 2 7.98 8.98 33.92
C GLU A 2 7.71 7.84 34.89
N LYS A 3 6.48 7.29 34.86
CA LYS A 3 6.20 6.00 35.45
C LYS A 3 6.99 4.96 34.63
N ASN A 4 8.08 4.44 35.19
CA ASN A 4 8.71 3.22 34.74
C ASN A 4 7.69 2.08 34.87
N THR A 5 6.89 1.88 33.82
CA THR A 5 6.11 0.65 33.68
C THR A 5 7.06 -0.37 33.10
N ASP A 6 7.46 -1.35 33.92
CA ASP A 6 8.14 -2.58 33.49
C ASP A 6 7.17 -3.42 32.63
N THR A 7 6.88 -2.92 31.43
CA THR A 7 6.08 -3.65 30.43
C THR A 7 6.93 -4.82 29.95
N PRO A 8 6.46 -6.08 30.08
CA PRO A 8 7.25 -7.27 29.75
C PRO A 8 7.67 -7.23 28.27
N SER A 9 8.89 -7.63 27.99
CA SER A 9 9.40 -7.73 26.62
C SER A 9 8.91 -9.01 25.95
N ILE A 10 8.45 -8.90 24.71
CA ILE A 10 7.96 -10.04 23.89
C ILE A 10 9.15 -10.63 23.11
N ASP A 11 10.32 -10.76 23.73
CA ASP A 11 11.53 -11.23 23.04
C ASP A 11 11.58 -12.76 22.96
N THR A 12 11.59 -13.27 21.73
CA THR A 12 11.98 -14.65 21.41
C THR A 12 13.22 -14.63 20.52
N ASN A 13 14.40 -14.86 21.10
CA ASN A 13 15.65 -15.08 20.34
C ASN A 13 15.62 -16.49 19.73
N GLU A 14 15.13 -16.65 18.53
CA GLU A 14 15.26 -17.89 17.76
C GLU A 14 16.17 -17.66 16.55
N THR A 15 17.21 -18.49 16.43
CA THR A 15 18.07 -18.52 15.23
C THR A 15 17.28 -19.00 14.03
N VAL A 16 17.28 -18.22 12.96
CA VAL A 16 16.64 -18.57 11.70
C VAL A 16 17.50 -19.64 11.00
N ILE A 17 17.02 -20.89 10.99
CA ILE A 17 17.57 -21.94 10.15
C ILE A 17 16.88 -21.83 8.79
N GLN A 18 17.60 -21.53 7.74
CA GLN A 18 17.06 -21.45 6.40
C GLN A 18 16.70 -22.85 5.89
N ILE A 19 15.42 -23.14 5.84
CA ILE A 19 14.84 -24.37 5.29
C ILE A 19 13.75 -24.01 4.30
N PRO A 20 13.48 -24.89 3.30
CA PRO A 20 12.36 -24.69 2.39
C PRO A 20 11.02 -24.60 3.13
N ARG A 21 10.10 -23.78 2.62
CA ARG A 21 8.78 -23.56 3.23
C ARG A 21 8.03 -24.87 3.49
N GLU A 22 8.00 -25.77 2.52
CA GLU A 22 7.30 -27.06 2.64
C GLU A 22 7.85 -27.95 3.78
N GLU A 23 9.16 -27.88 4.02
CA GLU A 23 9.78 -28.58 5.13
C GLU A 23 9.44 -27.89 6.46
N ALA A 24 9.43 -26.56 6.50
CA ALA A 24 9.07 -25.80 7.68
C ALA A 24 7.64 -26.09 8.13
N LEU A 25 6.70 -26.16 7.20
CA LEU A 25 5.29 -26.48 7.47
C LEU A 25 5.09 -27.87 8.10
N LYS A 26 5.96 -28.83 7.80
CA LYS A 26 5.90 -30.20 8.35
C LYS A 26 6.50 -30.33 9.76
N LYS A 27 7.20 -29.30 10.28
CA LYS A 27 7.88 -29.36 11.59
C LYS A 27 6.96 -29.22 12.81
N SER A 28 5.70 -28.83 12.62
CA SER A 28 4.71 -28.71 13.70
C SER A 28 3.36 -29.18 13.23
N ASP A 29 2.56 -29.70 14.15
CA ASP A 29 1.15 -29.97 13.89
C ASP A 29 0.44 -28.64 13.57
N ARG A 30 -0.54 -28.72 12.67
CA ARG A 30 -1.19 -27.51 12.11
C ARG A 30 -2.69 -27.70 11.99
N VAL A 31 -3.42 -26.60 12.07
CA VAL A 31 -4.85 -26.54 11.73
C VAL A 31 -5.01 -25.84 10.40
N GLU A 32 -5.56 -26.52 9.43
CA GLU A 32 -5.86 -25.92 8.13
C GLU A 32 -7.01 -24.93 8.22
N PHE A 33 -6.91 -23.85 7.43
CA PHE A 33 -8.03 -22.95 7.19
C PHE A 33 -8.25 -22.70 5.71
N GLU A 34 -9.51 -22.47 5.36
CA GLU A 34 -9.91 -22.17 4.00
C GLU A 34 -11.25 -21.44 3.93
N ASN A 35 -11.33 -20.43 3.05
CA ASN A 35 -12.56 -19.81 2.59
C ASN A 35 -12.50 -19.59 1.07
N GLN A 36 -13.36 -18.71 0.51
CA GLN A 36 -13.37 -18.41 -0.93
C GLN A 36 -12.11 -17.66 -1.41
N ASN A 37 -11.42 -16.91 -0.55
CA ASN A 37 -10.35 -15.99 -0.91
C ASN A 37 -8.96 -16.46 -0.48
N VAL A 38 -8.88 -17.17 0.64
CA VAL A 38 -7.60 -17.60 1.23
C VAL A 38 -7.63 -19.07 1.63
N LYS A 39 -6.44 -19.66 1.65
CA LYS A 39 -6.15 -20.97 2.23
C LYS A 39 -4.82 -20.89 2.97
N GLY A 40 -4.64 -21.74 3.97
CA GLY A 40 -3.40 -21.79 4.74
C GLY A 40 -3.54 -22.66 5.97
N SER A 41 -2.69 -22.42 6.94
CA SER A 41 -2.72 -23.18 8.19
C SER A 41 -2.17 -22.36 9.36
N ILE A 42 -2.62 -22.71 10.57
CA ILE A 42 -2.20 -22.16 11.84
C ILE A 42 -1.29 -23.20 12.52
N SER A 43 -0.10 -22.80 12.91
CA SER A 43 0.81 -23.66 13.66
C SER A 43 0.29 -23.89 15.07
N LEU A 44 0.21 -25.14 15.52
CA LEU A 44 -0.10 -25.44 16.93
C LEU A 44 1.07 -25.11 17.87
N LYS A 45 2.28 -24.99 17.33
CA LYS A 45 3.43 -24.48 18.08
C LYS A 45 3.34 -22.95 18.08
N GLY A 46 3.11 -22.35 19.24
CA GLY A 46 2.93 -20.92 19.46
C GLY A 46 1.56 -20.37 19.04
N ALA A 47 0.67 -21.18 18.46
CA ALA A 47 -0.64 -20.78 17.94
C ALA A 47 -0.54 -19.57 17.00
N SER A 48 0.40 -19.58 16.06
CA SER A 48 0.69 -18.50 15.10
C SER A 48 0.01 -18.73 13.77
N ILE A 49 -0.47 -17.62 13.16
CA ILE A 49 -0.95 -17.59 11.77
C ILE A 49 0.29 -17.32 10.92
N ASP A 50 0.89 -18.35 10.34
CA ASP A 50 2.19 -18.31 9.67
C ASP A 50 2.21 -19.00 8.30
N ASP A 51 1.03 -19.20 7.71
CA ASP A 51 0.86 -19.78 6.40
C ASP A 51 -0.45 -19.29 5.78
N LEU A 52 -0.38 -18.38 4.81
CA LEU A 52 -1.55 -17.86 4.11
C LEU A 52 -1.23 -17.64 2.63
N THR A 53 -2.04 -18.24 1.79
CA THR A 53 -1.98 -18.12 0.33
C THR A 53 -3.31 -17.58 -0.21
N PHE A 54 -3.25 -16.59 -1.08
CA PHE A 54 -4.41 -16.06 -1.79
C PHE A 54 -4.84 -16.97 -2.94
N LYS A 55 -6.10 -17.37 -2.99
CA LYS A 55 -6.63 -18.27 -4.03
C LYS A 55 -6.82 -17.61 -5.39
N ASN A 56 -7.07 -16.28 -5.38
CA ASN A 56 -7.49 -15.53 -6.55
C ASN A 56 -6.35 -14.71 -7.21
N TYR A 57 -5.11 -14.79 -6.68
CA TYR A 57 -3.99 -14.02 -7.18
C TYR A 57 -2.81 -14.91 -7.53
N ASN A 58 -2.35 -14.84 -8.78
CA ASN A 58 -1.17 -15.55 -9.26
C ASN A 58 0.08 -14.67 -9.11
N ILE A 59 1.27 -15.30 -9.02
CA ILE A 59 2.54 -14.57 -9.06
C ILE A 59 2.72 -14.01 -10.46
N GLU A 60 2.62 -14.83 -11.50
CA GLU A 60 2.73 -14.46 -12.91
C GLU A 60 1.37 -14.51 -13.62
N LEU A 61 1.21 -13.71 -14.67
CA LEU A 61 -0.05 -13.59 -15.43
C LEU A 61 -0.57 -14.95 -15.95
N ASN A 62 0.30 -15.79 -16.46
CA ASN A 62 -0.05 -17.12 -17.00
C ASN A 62 0.42 -18.28 -16.10
N GLY A 63 0.88 -17.97 -14.89
CA GLY A 63 1.36 -18.95 -13.92
C GLY A 63 0.22 -19.57 -13.12
N ASN A 64 0.46 -20.76 -12.59
CA ASN A 64 -0.44 -21.44 -11.66
C ASN A 64 -0.07 -21.17 -10.20
N GLU A 65 1.12 -20.63 -9.95
CA GLU A 65 1.62 -20.37 -8.62
C GLU A 65 0.91 -19.16 -8.00
N LYS A 66 0.39 -19.38 -6.78
CA LYS A 66 -0.40 -18.38 -6.06
C LYS A 66 0.48 -17.52 -5.16
N ILE A 67 0.07 -16.27 -4.96
CA ILE A 67 0.71 -15.38 -3.99
C ILE A 67 0.53 -15.95 -2.58
N THR A 68 1.65 -16.27 -1.95
CA THR A 68 1.73 -16.62 -0.53
C THR A 68 2.28 -15.45 0.24
N LEU A 69 1.48 -14.90 1.18
CA LEU A 69 1.87 -13.73 1.94
C LEU A 69 2.54 -14.12 3.26
N LEU A 70 1.94 -15.02 4.04
CA LEU A 70 2.52 -15.45 5.31
C LEU A 70 3.35 -16.71 5.13
N GLY A 71 4.45 -16.78 5.89
CA GLY A 71 5.37 -17.90 5.90
C GLY A 71 5.88 -18.22 7.30
N PRO A 72 6.23 -19.51 7.58
CA PRO A 72 6.70 -19.95 8.88
C PRO A 72 7.92 -19.16 9.39
N ARG A 73 8.05 -19.07 10.72
CA ARG A 73 9.11 -18.32 11.40
C ARG A 73 10.54 -18.70 10.95
N ASN A 74 10.75 -19.97 10.63
CA ASN A 74 12.08 -20.55 10.41
C ASN A 74 12.50 -20.58 8.93
N ILE A 75 11.88 -19.78 8.08
CA ILE A 75 12.31 -19.60 6.69
C ILE A 75 12.80 -18.16 6.48
N ASN A 76 13.57 -17.94 5.42
CA ASN A 76 14.08 -16.61 5.09
C ASN A 76 12.96 -15.59 4.88
N GLU A 77 11.90 -15.99 4.18
CA GLU A 77 10.67 -15.21 3.92
C GLU A 77 9.65 -15.31 5.06
N GLY A 78 10.10 -15.63 6.30
CA GLY A 78 9.18 -15.78 7.43
C GLY A 78 8.38 -14.50 7.68
N TYR A 79 7.05 -14.67 7.70
CA TYR A 79 6.11 -13.58 7.91
C TYR A 79 4.89 -14.13 8.63
N LEU A 80 4.68 -13.75 9.88
CA LEU A 80 3.68 -14.40 10.74
C LEU A 80 3.03 -13.42 11.71
N ILE A 81 1.91 -13.84 12.26
CA ILE A 81 1.13 -13.08 13.23
C ILE A 81 0.91 -13.92 14.47
N GLU A 82 1.17 -13.33 15.62
CA GLU A 82 1.01 -13.93 16.93
C GLU A 82 0.22 -13.03 17.87
N SER A 83 -0.41 -13.64 18.87
CA SER A 83 -1.10 -12.93 19.94
C SER A 83 -1.03 -13.72 21.23
N GLY A 84 -1.31 -13.10 22.35
CA GLY A 84 -1.31 -13.79 23.64
C GLY A 84 -1.41 -12.84 24.83
N PHE A 85 -1.03 -13.40 25.96
CA PHE A 85 -0.88 -12.67 27.21
C PHE A 85 0.56 -12.77 27.69
N VAL A 86 1.06 -11.70 28.27
CA VAL A 86 2.32 -11.66 29.02
C VAL A 86 2.06 -11.17 30.43
N THR A 87 2.99 -11.42 31.34
CA THR A 87 2.92 -10.98 32.73
C THR A 87 4.28 -10.43 33.18
N SER A 88 4.29 -9.52 34.15
CA SER A 88 5.49 -9.02 34.80
C SER A 88 6.06 -10.02 35.84
N ASP A 89 5.24 -10.95 36.32
CA ASP A 89 5.70 -12.00 37.27
C ASP A 89 6.37 -13.14 36.50
N LYS A 90 7.69 -13.19 36.59
CA LYS A 90 8.53 -14.22 35.93
C LYS A 90 8.34 -15.64 36.47
N ASN A 91 7.62 -15.80 37.59
CA ASN A 91 7.37 -17.14 38.16
C ASN A 91 6.11 -17.78 37.55
N ILE A 92 5.36 -17.06 36.75
CA ILE A 92 4.16 -17.58 36.09
C ILE A 92 4.55 -18.15 34.73
N ASP A 93 4.23 -19.42 34.53
CA ASP A 93 4.44 -20.11 33.26
C ASP A 93 3.33 -19.70 32.28
N ILE A 94 3.70 -19.03 31.18
CA ILE A 94 2.82 -18.52 30.13
C ILE A 94 3.14 -19.16 28.79
N PRO A 95 2.19 -19.23 27.84
CA PRO A 95 2.46 -19.72 26.51
C PRO A 95 3.52 -18.88 25.79
N THR A 96 4.47 -19.56 25.15
CA THR A 96 5.54 -18.98 24.33
C THR A 96 5.40 -19.40 22.88
N SER A 97 6.25 -18.91 22.00
CA SER A 97 6.36 -19.36 20.60
C SER A 97 6.68 -20.86 20.46
N ASN A 98 7.18 -21.51 21.51
CA ASN A 98 7.50 -22.93 21.54
C ASN A 98 6.40 -23.80 22.18
N THR A 99 5.39 -23.20 22.78
CA THR A 99 4.30 -23.92 23.44
C THR A 99 3.45 -24.65 22.42
N LEU A 100 3.21 -25.93 22.64
CA LEU A 100 2.32 -26.76 21.83
C LEU A 100 0.87 -26.64 22.36
N TRP A 101 -0.01 -26.14 21.52
CA TRP A 101 -1.43 -25.96 21.85
C TRP A 101 -2.23 -27.21 21.44
N GLU A 102 -3.24 -27.52 22.20
CA GLU A 102 -4.20 -28.60 21.92
C GLU A 102 -5.44 -28.06 21.22
N ILE A 103 -5.98 -28.81 20.25
CA ILE A 103 -7.23 -28.49 19.57
C ILE A 103 -8.39 -29.00 20.43
N LYS A 104 -9.37 -28.14 20.67
CA LYS A 104 -10.66 -28.52 21.32
C LYS A 104 -11.79 -28.41 20.30
N GLY A 105 -12.31 -29.54 19.87
CA GLY A 105 -13.42 -29.59 18.90
C GLY A 105 -12.99 -29.65 17.43
N ASN A 106 -13.37 -28.66 16.63
CA ASN A 106 -13.09 -28.65 15.18
C ASN A 106 -11.61 -28.57 14.88
N ASN A 107 -11.15 -29.36 13.92
CA ASN A 107 -9.77 -29.44 13.45
C ASN A 107 -9.52 -28.72 12.11
N LYS A 108 -10.53 -28.03 11.57
CA LYS A 108 -10.44 -27.19 10.36
C LYS A 108 -11.20 -25.89 10.57
N LEU A 109 -10.54 -24.76 10.24
CA LEU A 109 -11.15 -23.44 10.31
C LEU A 109 -11.77 -23.07 8.97
N THR A 110 -13.04 -22.73 8.97
CA THR A 110 -13.77 -22.20 7.81
C THR A 110 -14.56 -20.96 8.22
N ASN A 111 -15.20 -20.30 7.27
CA ASN A 111 -16.09 -19.16 7.57
C ASN A 111 -17.30 -19.54 8.48
N GLN A 112 -17.62 -20.82 8.62
CA GLN A 112 -18.74 -21.31 9.45
C GLN A 112 -18.28 -22.03 10.72
N THR A 113 -17.04 -22.55 10.72
CA THR A 113 -16.53 -23.38 11.81
C THR A 113 -15.28 -22.77 12.43
N PRO A 114 -15.39 -22.10 13.57
CA PRO A 114 -14.23 -21.62 14.33
C PRO A 114 -13.45 -22.79 14.93
N ILE A 115 -12.17 -22.54 15.27
CA ILE A 115 -11.34 -23.47 16.02
C ILE A 115 -11.12 -22.93 17.44
N ASN A 116 -10.95 -23.87 18.38
CA ASN A 116 -10.56 -23.55 19.74
C ASN A 116 -9.24 -24.27 20.05
N LEU A 117 -8.27 -23.49 20.54
CA LEU A 117 -6.97 -23.97 20.99
C LEU A 117 -6.88 -23.74 22.49
N SER A 118 -6.27 -24.69 23.22
CA SER A 118 -6.14 -24.63 24.67
C SER A 118 -4.75 -25.10 25.09
N TRP A 119 -4.23 -24.49 26.13
CA TRP A 119 -3.03 -24.92 26.83
C TRP A 119 -3.16 -24.63 28.32
N THR A 120 -2.80 -25.59 29.18
CA THR A 120 -2.89 -25.46 30.63
C THR A 120 -1.48 -25.59 31.23
N ASN A 121 -1.11 -24.64 32.08
CA ASN A 121 0.15 -24.72 32.82
C ASN A 121 0.03 -25.57 34.10
N ASN A 122 1.15 -25.87 34.71
CA ASN A 122 1.22 -26.63 35.98
C ASN A 122 0.74 -25.84 37.20
N GLN A 123 0.35 -24.58 37.03
CA GLN A 123 -0.04 -23.65 38.11
C GLN A 123 -1.55 -23.42 38.17
N GLY A 124 -2.34 -24.15 37.37
CA GLY A 124 -3.81 -24.05 37.35
C GLY A 124 -4.37 -22.91 36.52
N LEU A 125 -3.58 -22.41 35.55
CA LEU A 125 -4.03 -21.44 34.56
C LEU A 125 -4.22 -22.13 33.22
N THR A 126 -5.39 -21.93 32.61
CA THR A 126 -5.70 -22.42 31.27
C THR A 126 -5.82 -21.25 30.30
N PHE A 127 -5.01 -21.24 29.27
CA PHE A 127 -5.04 -20.28 28.19
C PHE A 127 -5.83 -20.85 27.02
N GLU A 128 -6.75 -20.09 26.48
CA GLU A 128 -7.57 -20.50 25.35
C GLU A 128 -7.54 -19.46 24.24
N LYS A 129 -7.62 -19.92 23.00
CA LYS A 129 -7.81 -19.07 21.81
C LYS A 129 -8.93 -19.64 20.95
N LYS A 130 -9.95 -18.84 20.71
CA LYS A 130 -10.97 -19.10 19.70
C LYS A 130 -10.68 -18.26 18.46
N ILE A 131 -10.46 -18.88 17.34
CA ILE A 131 -10.14 -18.22 16.08
C ILE A 131 -11.28 -18.50 15.09
N SER A 132 -11.84 -17.43 14.54
CA SER A 132 -12.84 -17.48 13.48
C SER A 132 -12.33 -16.71 12.25
N LEU A 133 -12.80 -17.12 11.06
CA LEU A 133 -12.47 -16.52 9.77
C LEU A 133 -13.76 -16.12 9.09
N ASP A 134 -13.83 -14.90 8.55
CA ASP A 134 -14.97 -14.45 7.75
C ASP A 134 -14.93 -14.98 6.30
N ASP A 135 -15.88 -14.55 5.47
CA ASP A 135 -15.93 -14.93 4.05
C ASP A 135 -14.81 -14.29 3.19
N LYS A 136 -14.14 -13.25 3.72
CA LYS A 136 -13.11 -12.51 2.98
C LYS A 136 -11.71 -12.75 3.57
N PHE A 137 -11.26 -11.89 4.52
CA PHE A 137 -9.86 -11.85 4.97
C PHE A 137 -9.70 -11.54 6.46
N LEU A 138 -10.79 -11.50 7.22
CA LEU A 138 -10.79 -11.13 8.63
C LEU A 138 -10.74 -12.36 9.53
N PHE A 139 -9.70 -12.43 10.35
CA PHE A 139 -9.62 -13.35 11.48
C PHE A 139 -10.02 -12.59 12.76
N THR A 140 -10.95 -13.14 13.52
CA THR A 140 -11.28 -12.67 14.88
C THR A 140 -10.67 -13.65 15.87
N VAL A 141 -9.78 -13.14 16.72
CA VAL A 141 -9.11 -13.93 17.77
C VAL A 141 -9.63 -13.50 19.11
N LYS A 142 -10.40 -14.39 19.76
CA LYS A 142 -10.78 -14.28 21.16
C LYS A 142 -9.81 -15.10 21.97
N GLN A 143 -9.10 -14.47 22.89
CA GLN A 143 -8.16 -15.12 23.77
C GLN A 143 -8.58 -14.95 25.22
N SER A 144 -8.50 -16.01 26.01
CA SER A 144 -8.89 -16.00 27.42
C SER A 144 -7.86 -16.68 28.31
N VAL A 145 -7.86 -16.29 29.58
CA VAL A 145 -7.14 -16.99 30.65
C VAL A 145 -8.13 -17.34 31.72
N ILE A 146 -8.20 -18.63 32.05
CA ILE A 146 -9.06 -19.19 33.09
C ILE A 146 -8.17 -19.51 34.30
N ASN A 147 -8.50 -18.95 35.45
CA ASN A 147 -7.81 -19.19 36.72
C ASN A 147 -8.61 -20.14 37.59
N SER A 148 -8.11 -21.37 37.78
CA SER A 148 -8.72 -22.37 38.66
C SER A 148 -8.08 -22.36 40.08
N THR A 149 -7.44 -21.27 40.45
CA THR A 149 -6.74 -21.12 41.75
C THR A 149 -7.34 -20.03 42.60
N ASN A 150 -6.96 -20.01 43.87
CA ASN A 150 -7.36 -18.95 44.82
C ASN A 150 -6.42 -17.73 44.79
N LYS A 151 -5.48 -17.65 43.83
CA LYS A 151 -4.55 -16.52 43.69
C LYS A 151 -5.06 -15.54 42.63
N LYS A 152 -4.60 -14.30 42.73
CA LYS A 152 -4.80 -13.28 41.71
C LYS A 152 -3.57 -13.15 40.83
N PHE A 153 -3.76 -12.78 39.57
CA PHE A 153 -2.70 -12.62 38.58
C PHE A 153 -2.97 -11.38 37.72
N ASP A 154 -1.89 -10.78 37.20
CA ASP A 154 -1.94 -9.64 36.31
C ASP A 154 -1.38 -10.03 34.95
N PHE A 155 -2.15 -9.75 33.88
CA PHE A 155 -1.77 -10.04 32.52
C PHE A 155 -1.84 -8.79 31.64
N TYR A 156 -1.00 -8.76 30.61
CA TYR A 156 -1.03 -7.78 29.54
C TYR A 156 -1.34 -8.48 28.24
N SER A 157 -2.34 -8.01 27.50
CA SER A 157 -2.70 -8.51 26.19
C SER A 157 -1.72 -7.97 25.15
N TYR A 158 -1.28 -8.80 24.22
CA TYR A 158 -0.41 -8.39 23.11
C TYR A 158 -0.80 -9.05 21.78
N GLY A 159 -0.38 -8.43 20.69
CA GLY A 159 -0.36 -9.01 19.36
C GLY A 159 0.80 -8.44 18.57
N GLN A 160 1.39 -9.27 17.70
CA GLN A 160 2.53 -8.87 16.91
C GLN A 160 2.52 -9.46 15.50
N ILE A 161 3.06 -8.70 14.57
CA ILE A 161 3.37 -9.09 13.21
C ILE A 161 4.89 -9.13 13.11
N ILE A 162 5.45 -10.24 12.66
CA ILE A 162 6.90 -10.44 12.52
C ILE A 162 7.21 -10.72 11.06
N ARG A 163 8.18 -10.03 10.50
CA ARG A 163 8.70 -10.25 9.16
C ARG A 163 10.22 -10.37 9.20
N ASN A 164 10.76 -11.48 8.66
CA ASN A 164 12.18 -11.79 8.79
C ASN A 164 13.06 -10.91 7.91
N LYS A 165 12.59 -10.52 6.73
CA LYS A 165 13.37 -9.68 5.79
C LYS A 165 12.48 -8.67 5.07
N ILE A 166 13.12 -7.68 4.48
CA ILE A 166 12.50 -6.77 3.51
C ILE A 166 12.05 -7.59 2.31
N PRO A 167 10.83 -7.40 1.77
CA PRO A 167 10.36 -8.13 0.60
C PRO A 167 11.22 -7.83 -0.63
N ASP A 168 11.46 -8.87 -1.44
CA ASP A 168 12.11 -8.68 -2.73
C ASP A 168 11.18 -7.90 -3.67
N GLY A 169 11.73 -6.92 -4.40
CA GLY A 169 10.97 -6.14 -5.39
C GLY A 169 10.13 -5.00 -4.81
N LEU A 170 10.54 -4.43 -3.66
CA LEU A 170 10.01 -3.13 -3.24
C LEU A 170 10.08 -2.15 -4.42
N SER A 171 9.00 -1.46 -4.66
CA SER A 171 9.05 -0.34 -5.57
C SER A 171 9.78 0.80 -4.87
N ASN A 172 11.09 0.94 -5.07
CA ASN A 172 11.89 2.07 -4.56
C ASN A 172 11.43 3.43 -5.15
N PHE A 173 10.16 3.56 -5.43
CA PHE A 173 9.54 4.79 -5.89
C PHE A 173 9.02 5.57 -4.68
N TYR A 174 9.56 6.75 -4.43
CA TYR A 174 9.09 7.74 -3.43
C TYR A 174 7.58 8.07 -3.48
N ILE A 175 6.84 7.44 -4.38
CA ILE A 175 5.41 7.67 -4.60
C ILE A 175 4.54 6.67 -3.84
N LEU A 176 5.12 5.59 -3.31
CA LEU A 176 4.40 4.51 -2.63
C LEU A 176 5.06 4.19 -1.29
N HIS A 177 4.26 4.23 -0.22
CA HIS A 177 4.69 3.72 1.07
C HIS A 177 4.57 2.19 1.10
N GLU A 178 5.68 1.52 1.40
CA GLU A 178 5.77 0.09 1.69
C GLU A 178 6.58 -0.09 2.97
N GLY A 179 5.95 -0.57 4.02
CA GLY A 179 6.57 -0.65 5.34
C GLY A 179 5.54 -0.81 6.45
N MET A 180 5.86 -0.26 7.60
CA MET A 180 5.00 -0.28 8.77
C MET A 180 4.08 0.94 8.78
N LEU A 181 2.81 0.71 9.12
CA LEU A 181 1.80 1.76 9.15
C LEU A 181 0.85 1.56 10.32
N ALA A 182 0.34 2.67 10.84
CA ALA A 182 -0.67 2.67 11.91
C ALA A 182 -1.59 3.88 11.77
N ALA A 183 -2.86 3.72 12.12
CA ALA A 183 -3.73 4.86 12.39
C ALA A 183 -4.13 4.81 13.87
N LEU A 184 -3.74 5.82 14.63
CA LEU A 184 -3.83 5.90 16.08
C LEU A 184 -4.54 7.18 16.49
N ASP A 185 -5.66 7.08 17.22
CA ASP A 185 -6.46 8.22 17.66
C ASP A 185 -6.77 9.21 16.53
N GLY A 186 -6.96 8.70 15.30
CA GLY A 186 -7.27 9.47 14.11
C GLY A 186 -6.08 10.08 13.38
N GLU A 187 -4.84 9.78 13.75
CA GLU A 187 -3.61 10.17 13.05
C GLU A 187 -2.98 8.97 12.34
N LEU A 188 -2.51 9.16 11.09
CA LEU A 188 -1.80 8.15 10.30
C LEU A 188 -0.30 8.29 10.51
N PHE A 189 0.38 7.18 10.72
CA PHE A 189 1.83 7.04 10.83
C PHE A 189 2.29 6.04 9.79
N GLU A 190 3.31 6.39 9.05
CA GLU A 190 3.93 5.59 8.01
C GLU A 190 5.43 5.61 8.25
N GLU A 191 6.04 4.43 8.39
CA GLU A 191 7.46 4.25 8.69
C GLU A 191 8.04 3.23 7.70
N ASP A 192 9.01 3.65 6.92
CA ASP A 192 9.69 2.79 5.95
C ASP A 192 10.61 1.78 6.67
N TYR A 193 10.98 0.70 5.99
CA TYR A 193 11.87 -0.33 6.55
C TYR A 193 13.23 0.25 6.96
N ASP A 194 13.76 1.21 6.20
CA ASP A 194 15.04 1.85 6.50
C ASP A 194 14.94 2.70 7.76
N ASP A 195 13.87 3.49 7.92
CA ASP A 195 13.64 4.32 9.11
C ASP A 195 13.54 3.46 10.38
N ILE A 196 12.83 2.33 10.31
CA ILE A 196 12.69 1.40 11.45
C ILE A 196 14.00 0.66 11.75
N SER A 197 14.83 0.44 10.76
CA SER A 197 16.16 -0.15 10.95
C SER A 197 17.08 0.78 11.73
N GLU A 198 16.92 2.07 11.59
CA GLU A 198 17.71 3.09 12.29
C GLU A 198 17.11 3.49 13.64
N LYS A 199 15.78 3.61 13.70
CA LYS A 199 15.09 4.15 14.87
C LYS A 199 13.78 3.45 15.14
N LYS A 200 13.62 2.98 16.36
CA LYS A 200 12.36 2.42 16.86
C LYS A 200 11.26 3.49 16.92
N PHE A 201 10.09 3.17 16.36
CA PHE A 201 8.86 3.96 16.55
C PHE A 201 8.07 3.43 17.74
N SER A 202 7.48 4.31 18.55
CA SER A 202 6.58 3.89 19.64
C SER A 202 5.58 4.98 19.97
N LYS A 203 4.30 4.61 20.06
CA LYS A 203 3.20 5.52 20.42
C LYS A 203 2.12 4.78 21.22
N THR A 204 1.51 5.49 22.18
CA THR A 204 0.36 5.02 22.95
C THR A 204 -0.92 5.58 22.36
N ALA A 205 -1.99 4.79 22.33
CA ALA A 205 -3.29 5.16 21.79
C ALA A 205 -4.44 4.38 22.48
N ASN A 206 -5.66 4.89 22.34
CA ASN A 206 -6.87 4.24 22.83
C ASN A 206 -7.64 3.53 21.73
N ILE A 207 -7.53 4.02 20.49
CA ILE A 207 -8.23 3.48 19.33
C ILE A 207 -7.27 3.46 18.15
N GLY A 208 -7.30 2.39 17.37
CA GLY A 208 -6.51 2.35 16.15
C GLY A 208 -6.26 0.95 15.63
N TRP A 209 -5.41 0.90 14.65
CA TRP A 209 -4.90 -0.31 14.02
C TRP A 209 -3.46 -0.08 13.58
N PHE A 210 -2.73 -1.15 13.37
CA PHE A 210 -1.37 -1.10 12.83
C PHE A 210 -1.10 -2.33 11.97
N GLY A 211 -0.06 -2.26 11.15
CA GLY A 211 0.28 -3.37 10.27
C GLY A 211 1.57 -3.18 9.49
N ILE A 212 1.82 -4.13 8.60
CA ILE A 212 2.88 -4.08 7.59
C ILE A 212 2.22 -4.15 6.22
N GLY A 213 2.46 -3.16 5.38
CA GLY A 213 1.89 -3.02 4.07
C GLY A 213 2.91 -3.11 2.95
N ASP A 214 2.61 -3.93 1.95
CA ASP A 214 3.28 -3.94 0.64
C ASP A 214 2.39 -3.24 -0.39
N LYS A 215 2.84 -3.06 -1.61
CA LYS A 215 2.08 -2.41 -2.68
C LYS A 215 0.61 -2.89 -2.76
N TYR A 216 0.38 -4.20 -2.78
CA TYR A 216 -0.93 -4.81 -2.98
C TYR A 216 -1.47 -5.59 -1.77
N TRP A 217 -0.67 -5.78 -0.73
CA TRP A 217 -1.00 -6.65 0.40
C TRP A 217 -0.89 -5.92 1.72
N ILE A 218 -1.68 -6.34 2.69
CA ILE A 218 -1.64 -5.82 4.06
C ILE A 218 -1.80 -6.96 5.06
N SER A 219 -0.98 -6.94 6.09
CA SER A 219 -1.23 -7.67 7.34
C SER A 219 -1.39 -6.66 8.46
N SER A 220 -2.54 -6.65 9.11
CA SER A 220 -2.85 -5.66 10.16
C SER A 220 -3.53 -6.29 11.36
N ILE A 221 -3.34 -5.65 12.51
CA ILE A 221 -3.98 -5.98 13.78
C ILE A 221 -4.77 -4.77 14.27
N ILE A 222 -5.99 -5.02 14.70
CA ILE A 222 -6.83 -4.07 15.44
C ILE A 222 -6.83 -4.56 16.89
N PRO A 223 -6.19 -3.83 17.83
CA PRO A 223 -6.15 -4.18 19.25
C PRO A 223 -7.53 -4.23 19.88
N PRO A 224 -7.68 -4.83 21.07
CA PRO A 224 -8.92 -4.81 21.83
C PRO A 224 -9.41 -3.38 22.06
N ARG A 225 -10.72 -3.16 21.90
CA ARG A 225 -11.33 -1.84 22.05
C ARG A 225 -11.44 -1.40 23.50
N ASN A 226 -11.54 -0.09 23.72
CA ASN A 226 -11.78 0.54 25.03
C ASN A 226 -10.66 0.31 26.06
N LYS A 227 -9.44 0.05 25.58
CA LYS A 227 -8.24 -0.08 26.42
C LYS A 227 -7.09 0.67 25.79
N GLU A 228 -6.32 1.33 26.62
CA GLU A 228 -5.10 1.96 26.17
C GLU A 228 -4.04 0.87 25.82
N PHE A 229 -3.37 1.06 24.72
CA PHE A 229 -2.30 0.17 24.24
C PHE A 229 -1.13 1.00 23.71
N LYS A 230 0.04 0.40 23.80
CA LYS A 230 1.28 0.95 23.23
C LYS A 230 1.65 0.16 21.99
N ILE A 231 1.76 0.84 20.86
CA ILE A 231 2.31 0.27 19.62
C ILE A 231 3.80 0.52 19.55
N THR A 232 4.49 -0.46 18.98
CA THR A 232 5.93 -0.37 18.72
C THR A 232 6.24 -0.98 17.37
N PHE A 233 7.02 -0.26 16.58
CA PHE A 233 7.71 -0.78 15.40
C PHE A 233 9.19 -0.82 15.69
N ASP A 234 9.81 -1.96 15.52
CA ASP A 234 11.24 -2.13 15.78
C ASP A 234 11.90 -3.14 14.82
N TYR A 235 13.20 -3.02 14.69
CA TYR A 235 14.08 -3.95 14.02
C TYR A 235 15.25 -4.31 14.95
N LYS A 236 15.44 -5.58 15.19
CA LYS A 236 16.66 -6.09 15.85
C LYS A 236 17.40 -7.07 14.94
N ASP A 237 16.76 -8.10 14.52
CA ASP A 237 17.15 -9.11 13.54
C ASP A 237 15.99 -9.41 12.58
N LYS A 238 14.81 -8.94 12.94
CA LYS A 238 13.53 -9.07 12.22
C LYS A 238 12.71 -7.80 12.41
N PHE A 239 11.91 -7.47 11.45
CA PHE A 239 10.93 -6.40 11.55
C PHE A 239 9.76 -6.84 12.41
N ARG A 240 9.37 -6.01 13.36
CA ARG A 240 8.26 -6.29 14.28
C ARG A 240 7.35 -5.08 14.39
N ALA A 241 6.07 -5.32 14.18
CA ALA A 241 5.01 -4.39 14.51
C ALA A 241 4.16 -5.04 15.60
N ASN A 242 4.10 -4.46 16.79
CA ASN A 242 3.41 -5.04 17.93
C ASN A 242 2.62 -4.02 18.73
N PHE A 243 1.59 -4.51 19.45
CA PHE A 243 0.96 -3.77 20.52
C PHE A 243 1.04 -4.53 21.84
N ILE A 244 0.96 -3.81 22.94
CA ILE A 244 0.79 -4.34 24.29
C ILE A 244 -0.13 -3.40 25.06
N SER A 245 -1.06 -3.95 25.87
CA SER A 245 -1.88 -3.14 26.76
C SER A 245 -1.00 -2.39 27.77
N THR A 246 -1.31 -1.12 28.04
CA THR A 246 -0.50 -0.30 28.99
C THR A 246 -0.84 -0.60 30.44
N GLU A 247 -2.07 -1.04 30.70
CA GLU A 247 -2.52 -1.42 32.02
C GLU A 247 -2.67 -2.93 32.16
N PRO A 248 -2.35 -3.51 33.31
CA PRO A 248 -2.58 -4.91 33.57
C PRO A 248 -4.07 -5.23 33.65
N ILE A 249 -4.43 -6.40 33.18
CA ILE A 249 -5.76 -6.98 33.32
C ILE A 249 -5.74 -7.90 34.54
N GLU A 250 -6.41 -7.50 35.60
CA GLU A 250 -6.47 -8.28 36.84
C GLU A 250 -7.34 -9.53 36.63
N LEU A 251 -6.74 -10.71 36.80
CA LEU A 251 -7.40 -12.00 36.82
C LEU A 251 -7.64 -12.44 38.26
N GLY A 252 -8.89 -12.37 38.71
CA GLY A 252 -9.27 -12.76 40.04
C GLY A 252 -9.13 -14.27 40.29
N SER A 253 -9.28 -14.68 41.58
CA SER A 253 -9.34 -16.10 41.92
C SER A 253 -10.63 -16.74 41.37
N ASN A 254 -10.50 -17.99 40.83
CA ASN A 254 -11.61 -18.74 40.24
C ASN A 254 -12.44 -17.92 39.22
N SER A 255 -11.77 -17.16 38.39
CA SER A 255 -12.38 -16.28 37.38
C SER A 255 -11.69 -16.43 36.03
N ASN A 256 -12.19 -15.73 35.02
CA ASN A 256 -11.57 -15.67 33.71
C ASN A 256 -11.52 -14.22 33.19
N ILE A 257 -10.56 -13.96 32.31
CA ILE A 257 -10.49 -12.76 31.49
C ILE A 257 -10.60 -13.16 30.03
N GLU A 258 -11.18 -12.30 29.19
CA GLU A 258 -11.29 -12.49 27.75
C GLU A 258 -10.95 -11.18 27.03
N GLU A 259 -10.17 -11.29 25.94
CA GLU A 259 -9.82 -10.19 25.06
C GLU A 259 -10.09 -10.61 23.62
N GLU A 260 -10.65 -9.68 22.84
CA GLU A 260 -10.88 -9.88 21.41
C GLU A 260 -10.05 -8.91 20.61
N MET A 261 -9.33 -9.40 19.60
CA MET A 261 -8.64 -8.62 18.58
C MET A 261 -9.04 -9.10 17.19
N GLN A 262 -8.84 -8.22 16.20
CA GLN A 262 -9.11 -8.53 14.82
C GLN A 262 -7.80 -8.47 14.03
N ILE A 263 -7.63 -9.42 13.09
CA ILE A 263 -6.46 -9.54 12.24
C ILE A 263 -6.96 -9.56 10.80
N ILE A 264 -6.47 -8.65 9.97
CA ILE A 264 -6.81 -8.59 8.56
C ILE A 264 -5.55 -8.89 7.76
N VAL A 265 -5.59 -9.98 6.97
CA VAL A 265 -4.52 -10.38 6.04
C VAL A 265 -5.11 -10.38 4.65
N ALA A 266 -4.98 -9.28 3.92
CA ALA A 266 -5.80 -9.01 2.75
C ALA A 266 -5.02 -8.51 1.53
N ALA A 267 -5.61 -8.77 0.36
CA ALA A 267 -5.37 -7.96 -0.82
C ALA A 267 -6.01 -6.58 -0.63
N LYS A 268 -5.28 -5.51 -0.93
CA LYS A 268 -5.72 -4.12 -0.78
C LYS A 268 -6.77 -3.71 -1.83
N ARG A 269 -7.83 -4.49 -1.97
CA ARG A 269 -8.98 -4.12 -2.80
C ARG A 269 -9.79 -3.03 -2.15
N VAL A 270 -10.18 -2.03 -2.92
CA VAL A 270 -10.89 -0.86 -2.40
C VAL A 270 -12.23 -1.24 -1.77
N ASP A 271 -13.00 -2.14 -2.41
CA ASP A 271 -14.29 -2.61 -1.87
C ASP A 271 -14.14 -3.41 -0.56
N VAL A 272 -13.05 -4.14 -0.39
CA VAL A 272 -12.74 -4.90 0.84
C VAL A 272 -12.31 -3.97 1.95
N VAL A 273 -11.38 -3.08 1.66
CA VAL A 273 -10.80 -2.14 2.62
C VAL A 273 -11.85 -1.16 3.12
N ASP A 274 -12.63 -0.54 2.22
CA ASP A 274 -13.73 0.35 2.59
C ASP A 274 -14.88 -0.40 3.32
N GLY A 275 -15.08 -1.68 2.95
CA GLY A 275 -16.04 -2.55 3.62
C GLY A 275 -15.66 -2.80 5.07
N TYR A 276 -14.42 -3.17 5.36
CA TYR A 276 -13.94 -3.37 6.73
C TYR A 276 -13.84 -2.08 7.52
N ALA A 277 -13.42 -0.96 6.90
CA ALA A 277 -13.41 0.34 7.55
C ALA A 277 -14.79 0.70 8.13
N LYS A 278 -15.86 0.43 7.38
CA LYS A 278 -17.25 0.68 7.80
C LYS A 278 -17.78 -0.39 8.77
N GLN A 279 -17.59 -1.68 8.46
CA GLN A 279 -18.12 -2.79 9.25
C GLN A 279 -17.52 -2.82 10.66
N LEU A 280 -16.23 -2.56 10.77
CA LEU A 280 -15.49 -2.61 12.02
C LEU A 280 -15.31 -1.21 12.63
N ASP A 281 -15.91 -0.16 12.07
CA ASP A 281 -15.76 1.23 12.52
C ASP A 281 -14.27 1.58 12.80
N ILE A 282 -13.41 1.33 11.80
CA ILE A 282 -11.97 1.54 11.87
C ILE A 282 -11.61 2.82 11.12
N ASN A 283 -11.22 3.83 11.88
CA ASN A 283 -10.85 5.13 11.31
C ASN A 283 -9.60 5.01 10.42
N LYS A 284 -9.64 5.64 9.24
CA LYS A 284 -8.53 5.71 8.28
C LYS A 284 -8.02 4.35 7.79
N PHE A 285 -8.78 3.28 7.88
CA PHE A 285 -8.36 1.97 7.35
C PHE A 285 -8.30 1.98 5.82
N ASP A 286 -9.07 2.84 5.18
CA ASP A 286 -9.01 3.06 3.73
C ASP A 286 -7.66 3.62 3.24
N LEU A 287 -6.85 4.17 4.14
CA LEU A 287 -5.50 4.66 3.86
C LEU A 287 -4.42 3.58 3.87
N VAL A 288 -4.77 2.30 4.11
CA VAL A 288 -3.86 1.17 3.81
C VAL A 288 -3.52 1.12 2.31
N ILE A 289 -4.40 1.66 1.46
CA ILE A 289 -4.11 1.99 0.07
C ILE A 289 -3.54 3.39 0.05
N ASP A 290 -2.30 3.51 -0.35
CA ASP A 290 -1.60 4.79 -0.40
C ASP A 290 -2.11 5.66 -1.55
N TRP A 291 -3.19 6.39 -1.31
CA TRP A 291 -3.77 7.34 -2.27
C TRP A 291 -2.92 8.59 -2.48
N GLY A 292 -1.91 8.83 -1.64
CA GLY A 292 -1.05 10.00 -1.65
C GLY A 292 -1.74 11.29 -1.18
N PHE A 293 -1.00 12.41 -1.22
CA PHE A 293 -1.48 13.71 -0.75
C PHE A 293 -2.68 14.27 -1.54
N LEU A 294 -2.90 13.79 -2.79
CA LEU A 294 -4.06 14.13 -3.61
C LEU A 294 -5.26 13.19 -3.40
N TYR A 295 -5.37 12.57 -2.22
CA TYR A 295 -6.43 11.65 -1.85
C TYR A 295 -7.83 12.11 -2.31
N PHE A 296 -8.14 13.40 -2.15
CA PHE A 296 -9.44 13.99 -2.52
C PHE A 296 -9.72 14.00 -4.05
N ILE A 297 -8.71 13.78 -4.88
CA ILE A 297 -8.85 13.56 -6.34
C ILE A 297 -8.68 12.08 -6.68
N THR A 298 -7.68 11.42 -6.09
CA THR A 298 -7.27 10.06 -6.41
C THR A 298 -8.37 9.05 -6.14
N LYS A 299 -8.97 9.06 -4.95
CA LYS A 299 -10.02 8.12 -4.57
C LYS A 299 -11.31 8.30 -5.40
N PRO A 300 -11.85 9.52 -5.66
CA PRO A 300 -12.94 9.71 -6.61
C PRO A 300 -12.63 9.27 -8.05
N LEU A 301 -11.40 9.47 -8.53
CA LEU A 301 -10.99 8.98 -9.84
C LEU A 301 -11.05 7.46 -9.93
N PHE A 302 -10.60 6.75 -8.89
CA PHE A 302 -10.74 5.30 -8.81
C PHE A 302 -12.18 4.87 -8.94
N TYR A 303 -13.12 5.46 -8.19
CA TYR A 303 -14.54 5.12 -8.29
C TYR A 303 -15.12 5.43 -9.68
N GLY A 304 -14.65 6.49 -10.34
CA GLY A 304 -15.03 6.78 -11.72
C GLY A 304 -14.55 5.70 -12.70
N ILE A 305 -13.30 5.23 -12.55
CA ILE A 305 -12.75 4.13 -13.36
C ILE A 305 -13.49 2.82 -13.08
N ASP A 306 -13.75 2.48 -11.82
CA ASP A 306 -14.48 1.28 -11.42
C ASP A 306 -15.92 1.27 -11.95
N TYR A 307 -16.59 2.43 -11.94
CA TYR A 307 -17.91 2.60 -12.56
C TYR A 307 -17.88 2.30 -14.06
N PHE A 308 -16.93 2.89 -14.80
CA PHE A 308 -16.78 2.61 -16.23
C PHE A 308 -16.33 1.18 -16.50
N PHE A 309 -15.50 0.58 -15.63
CA PHE A 309 -15.14 -0.83 -15.75
C PHE A 309 -16.36 -1.74 -15.62
N LYS A 310 -17.23 -1.50 -14.65
CA LYS A 310 -18.49 -2.26 -14.49
C LYS A 310 -19.42 -2.13 -15.71
N LEU A 311 -19.36 -1.00 -16.42
CA LEU A 311 -20.16 -0.75 -17.62
C LEU A 311 -19.54 -1.37 -18.88
N LEU A 312 -18.21 -1.27 -19.05
CA LEU A 312 -17.49 -1.62 -20.28
C LEU A 312 -16.79 -2.98 -20.23
N GLY A 313 -16.61 -3.57 -19.03
CA GLY A 313 -15.95 -4.86 -18.82
C GLY A 313 -14.45 -4.86 -19.10
N ASN A 314 -13.81 -3.68 -19.28
CA ASN A 314 -12.39 -3.57 -19.57
C ASN A 314 -11.80 -2.33 -18.92
N TYR A 315 -10.74 -2.49 -18.09
CA TYR A 315 -10.10 -1.37 -17.39
C TYR A 315 -9.44 -0.36 -18.32
N GLY A 316 -8.82 -0.81 -19.41
CA GLY A 316 -8.22 0.11 -20.38
C GLY A 316 -9.27 1.02 -21.05
N LEU A 317 -10.44 0.48 -21.40
CA LEU A 317 -11.56 1.28 -21.89
C LEU A 317 -12.12 2.21 -20.81
N ALA A 318 -12.16 1.76 -19.55
CA ALA A 318 -12.60 2.59 -18.43
C ALA A 318 -11.65 3.79 -18.21
N ILE A 319 -10.35 3.59 -18.33
CA ILE A 319 -9.34 4.66 -18.27
C ILE A 319 -9.53 5.67 -19.41
N ILE A 320 -9.80 5.21 -20.62
CA ILE A 320 -10.10 6.08 -21.76
C ILE A 320 -11.38 6.87 -21.51
N ALA A 321 -12.45 6.21 -21.04
CA ALA A 321 -13.74 6.85 -20.76
C ALA A 321 -13.62 7.94 -19.69
N ILE A 322 -12.97 7.68 -18.55
CA ILE A 322 -12.76 8.71 -17.52
C ILE A 322 -11.89 9.84 -18.03
N THR A 323 -10.88 9.55 -18.86
CA THR A 323 -10.04 10.57 -19.50
C THR A 323 -10.86 11.49 -20.39
N ILE A 324 -11.79 10.95 -21.17
CA ILE A 324 -12.73 11.75 -21.99
C ILE A 324 -13.59 12.64 -21.10
N CYS A 325 -14.16 12.10 -20.01
CA CYS A 325 -14.94 12.88 -19.05
C CYS A 325 -14.14 14.04 -18.45
N ILE A 326 -12.91 13.78 -18.01
CA ILE A 326 -12.00 14.81 -17.47
C ILE A 326 -11.72 15.89 -18.54
N ARG A 327 -11.47 15.50 -19.79
CA ARG A 327 -11.25 16.43 -20.90
C ARG A 327 -12.47 17.29 -21.20
N LEU A 328 -13.67 16.73 -21.11
CA LEU A 328 -14.93 17.47 -21.28
C LEU A 328 -15.12 18.50 -20.16
N VAL A 329 -14.84 18.14 -18.92
CA VAL A 329 -14.91 19.08 -17.77
C VAL A 329 -13.92 20.24 -17.95
N PHE A 330 -12.70 19.98 -18.43
CA PHE A 330 -11.69 21.03 -18.65
C PHE A 330 -11.76 21.68 -20.04
N PHE A 331 -12.71 21.30 -20.90
CA PHE A 331 -12.84 21.86 -22.24
C PHE A 331 -12.98 23.38 -22.27
N PRO A 332 -13.82 24.05 -21.43
CA PRO A 332 -13.90 25.50 -21.42
C PRO A 332 -12.55 26.20 -21.14
N LEU A 333 -11.78 25.65 -20.18
CA LEU A 333 -10.47 26.15 -19.83
C LEU A 333 -9.46 25.98 -20.97
N ALA A 334 -9.47 24.81 -21.62
CA ALA A 334 -8.64 24.53 -22.79
C ALA A 334 -8.94 25.48 -23.93
N ASN A 335 -10.25 25.68 -24.23
CA ASN A 335 -10.71 26.60 -25.29
C ASN A 335 -10.26 28.04 -25.01
N PHE A 336 -10.38 28.52 -23.77
CA PHE A 336 -9.88 29.85 -23.36
C PHE A 336 -8.38 29.97 -23.61
N SER A 337 -7.59 28.97 -23.23
CA SER A 337 -6.15 28.94 -23.43
C SER A 337 -5.76 28.92 -24.91
N PHE A 338 -6.38 28.07 -25.73
CA PHE A 338 -6.14 28.03 -27.19
C PHE A 338 -6.47 29.32 -27.87
N ARG A 339 -7.57 30.00 -27.52
CA ARG A 339 -7.90 31.33 -28.03
C ARG A 339 -6.84 32.37 -27.67
N SER A 340 -6.32 32.34 -26.45
CA SER A 340 -5.25 33.24 -26.02
C SER A 340 -3.95 32.98 -26.77
N MET A 341 -3.56 31.71 -26.94
CA MET A 341 -2.39 31.33 -27.73
C MET A 341 -2.50 31.73 -29.20
N ALA A 342 -3.70 31.59 -29.79
CA ALA A 342 -3.94 32.07 -31.17
C ALA A 342 -3.72 33.58 -31.32
N LYS A 343 -4.19 34.38 -30.35
CA LYS A 343 -3.92 35.83 -30.32
C LYS A 343 -2.42 36.11 -30.15
N MET A 344 -1.73 35.39 -29.29
CA MET A 344 -0.27 35.53 -29.14
C MET A 344 0.48 35.22 -30.44
N LYS A 345 0.05 34.21 -31.21
CA LYS A 345 0.64 33.90 -32.52
C LYS A 345 0.54 35.05 -33.51
N VAL A 346 -0.60 35.79 -33.52
CA VAL A 346 -0.77 36.97 -34.33
C VAL A 346 0.17 38.11 -33.94
N LEU A 347 0.51 38.21 -32.64
CA LEU A 347 1.44 39.24 -32.12
C LEU A 347 2.92 38.89 -32.30
N GLN A 348 3.24 37.66 -32.71
CA GLN A 348 4.60 37.17 -32.84
C GLN A 348 5.52 38.07 -33.71
N PRO A 349 5.09 38.60 -34.90
CA PRO A 349 5.93 39.51 -35.69
C PRO A 349 6.34 40.78 -34.91
N GLU A 350 5.40 41.38 -34.17
CA GLU A 350 5.64 42.59 -33.42
C GLU A 350 6.56 42.32 -32.20
N MET A 351 6.40 41.15 -31.57
CA MET A 351 7.31 40.71 -30.50
C MET A 351 8.73 40.51 -31.00
N VAL A 352 8.94 39.95 -32.17
CA VAL A 352 10.24 39.78 -32.82
C VAL A 352 10.86 41.18 -33.10
N ARG A 353 10.07 42.09 -33.64
CA ARG A 353 10.49 43.48 -33.90
C ARG A 353 10.94 44.18 -32.63
N LEU A 354 10.18 44.13 -31.53
CA LEU A 354 10.55 44.70 -30.26
C LEU A 354 11.83 44.09 -29.73
N LYS A 355 12.03 42.79 -29.88
CA LYS A 355 13.25 42.07 -29.47
C LYS A 355 14.50 42.55 -30.23
N GLU A 356 14.36 42.77 -31.53
CA GLU A 356 15.43 43.31 -32.35
C GLU A 356 15.76 44.79 -31.97
N LEU A 357 14.71 45.60 -31.76
CA LEU A 357 14.85 47.01 -31.40
C LEU A 357 15.56 47.23 -30.06
N HIS A 358 15.25 46.38 -29.09
CA HIS A 358 15.79 46.50 -27.71
C HIS A 358 16.74 45.36 -27.34
N LYS A 359 17.52 44.86 -28.29
CA LYS A 359 18.43 43.72 -28.13
C LYS A 359 19.44 43.89 -26.98
N ASN A 360 19.88 45.14 -26.72
CA ASN A 360 20.87 45.50 -25.69
C ASN A 360 20.26 46.01 -24.39
N ASP A 361 18.94 46.23 -24.34
CA ASP A 361 18.25 46.78 -23.16
C ASP A 361 17.10 45.83 -22.75
N LYS A 362 17.44 44.87 -21.89
CA LYS A 362 16.49 43.86 -21.41
C LYS A 362 15.32 44.45 -20.60
N MET A 363 15.60 45.54 -19.83
CA MET A 363 14.58 46.20 -19.00
C MET A 363 13.53 46.86 -19.87
N LYS A 364 13.97 47.60 -20.89
CA LYS A 364 13.08 48.30 -21.83
C LYS A 364 12.31 47.29 -22.71
N LEU A 365 12.98 46.23 -23.15
CA LEU A 365 12.31 45.12 -23.86
C LEU A 365 11.15 44.54 -23.03
N GLN A 366 11.36 44.24 -21.74
CA GLN A 366 10.34 43.69 -20.86
C GLN A 366 9.16 44.68 -20.66
N GLN A 367 9.46 45.98 -20.51
CA GLN A 367 8.42 47.01 -20.39
C GLN A 367 7.58 47.14 -21.65
N GLU A 368 8.18 47.20 -22.83
CA GLU A 368 7.49 47.28 -24.10
C GLU A 368 6.67 46.02 -24.41
N MET A 369 7.23 44.84 -24.09
CA MET A 369 6.46 43.58 -24.21
C MET A 369 5.23 43.53 -23.30
N MET A 370 5.36 44.01 -22.05
CA MET A 370 4.22 44.10 -21.14
C MET A 370 3.18 45.12 -21.59
N ALA A 371 3.64 46.27 -22.16
CA ALA A 371 2.76 47.29 -22.77
C ALA A 371 1.99 46.71 -23.97
N LEU A 372 2.66 45.97 -24.85
CA LEU A 372 2.03 45.28 -25.97
C LEU A 372 0.96 44.28 -25.51
N TYR A 373 1.25 43.42 -24.52
CA TYR A 373 0.28 42.49 -23.96
C TYR A 373 -0.93 43.18 -23.35
N LYS A 374 -0.73 44.28 -22.61
CA LYS A 374 -1.83 45.08 -22.06
C LYS A 374 -2.68 45.75 -23.17
N LYS A 375 -2.05 46.30 -24.21
CA LYS A 375 -2.72 46.95 -25.34
C LYS A 375 -3.62 45.94 -26.06
N GLU A 376 -3.12 44.75 -26.36
CA GLU A 376 -3.82 43.75 -27.12
C GLU A 376 -4.71 42.84 -26.24
N LYS A 377 -4.78 43.10 -24.92
CA LYS A 377 -5.59 42.34 -23.95
C LYS A 377 -5.29 40.83 -23.99
N VAL A 378 -4.01 40.46 -24.08
CA VAL A 378 -3.54 39.09 -24.12
C VAL A 378 -2.72 38.82 -22.85
N ASN A 379 -3.05 37.71 -22.19
CA ASN A 379 -2.28 37.25 -21.02
C ASN A 379 -1.32 36.12 -21.43
N PRO A 380 0.00 36.29 -21.38
CA PRO A 380 0.96 35.25 -21.74
C PRO A 380 0.86 34.00 -20.85
N MET A 381 0.41 34.15 -19.61
CA MET A 381 0.23 33.04 -18.68
C MET A 381 -0.98 32.16 -19.00
N SER A 382 -1.93 32.63 -19.80
CA SER A 382 -3.13 31.84 -20.13
C SER A 382 -2.82 30.58 -20.95
N GLY A 383 -1.70 30.58 -21.68
CA GLY A 383 -1.25 29.42 -22.46
C GLY A 383 -0.78 28.23 -21.59
N CYS A 384 -0.22 28.47 -20.42
CA CYS A 384 0.25 27.42 -19.52
C CYS A 384 -0.81 26.96 -18.49
N LEU A 385 -1.93 27.68 -18.35
CA LEU A 385 -2.97 27.39 -17.36
C LEU A 385 -3.54 25.96 -17.46
N PRO A 386 -3.85 25.40 -18.65
CA PRO A 386 -4.29 24.02 -18.77
C PRO A 386 -3.25 23.00 -18.24
N ILE A 387 -1.97 23.27 -18.43
CA ILE A 387 -0.89 22.39 -17.95
C ILE A 387 -0.87 22.38 -16.44
N LEU A 388 -0.95 23.55 -15.79
CA LEU A 388 -0.95 23.68 -14.32
C LEU A 388 -2.13 22.93 -13.68
N VAL A 389 -3.31 22.96 -14.28
CA VAL A 389 -4.49 22.24 -13.80
C VAL A 389 -4.40 20.73 -14.12
N GLN A 390 -3.79 20.38 -15.25
CA GLN A 390 -3.65 18.99 -15.70
C GLN A 390 -2.64 18.20 -14.84
N ILE A 391 -1.58 18.84 -14.33
CA ILE A 391 -0.53 18.15 -13.55
C ILE A 391 -1.10 17.40 -12.34
N PRO A 392 -1.90 18.01 -11.44
CA PRO A 392 -2.50 17.28 -10.32
C PRO A 392 -3.39 16.11 -10.74
N VAL A 393 -4.17 16.29 -11.83
CA VAL A 393 -5.03 15.22 -12.36
C VAL A 393 -4.20 14.09 -12.94
N PHE A 394 -3.10 14.39 -13.63
CA PHE A 394 -2.20 13.38 -14.16
C PHE A 394 -1.54 12.57 -13.03
N PHE A 395 -1.02 13.24 -11.99
CA PHE A 395 -0.46 12.57 -10.83
C PHE A 395 -1.49 11.72 -10.09
N ALA A 396 -2.71 12.22 -9.92
CA ALA A 396 -3.78 11.45 -9.29
C ALA A 396 -4.15 10.21 -10.11
N LEU A 397 -4.29 10.34 -11.44
CA LEU A 397 -4.56 9.20 -12.32
C LEU A 397 -3.41 8.19 -12.29
N TYR A 398 -2.17 8.67 -12.42
CA TYR A 398 -0.98 7.82 -12.29
C TYR A 398 -0.97 7.05 -10.96
N LYS A 399 -1.22 7.74 -9.84
CA LYS A 399 -1.28 7.12 -8.53
C LYS A 399 -2.35 6.03 -8.45
N VAL A 400 -3.57 6.27 -8.97
CA VAL A 400 -4.63 5.25 -9.04
C VAL A 400 -4.15 4.02 -9.79
N LEU A 401 -3.60 4.20 -11.00
CA LEU A 401 -3.15 3.08 -11.84
C LEU A 401 -2.02 2.29 -11.18
N PHE A 402 -1.19 2.96 -10.41
CA PHE A 402 -0.02 2.35 -9.79
C PHE A 402 -0.34 1.57 -8.51
N VAL A 403 -1.26 2.06 -7.66
CA VAL A 403 -1.49 1.49 -6.33
C VAL A 403 -2.66 0.51 -6.26
N THR A 404 -3.57 0.50 -7.23
CA THR A 404 -4.77 -0.33 -7.16
C THR A 404 -4.54 -1.73 -7.68
N ILE A 405 -4.86 -2.72 -6.86
CA ILE A 405 -4.72 -4.14 -7.19
C ILE A 405 -5.73 -4.59 -8.26
N GLU A 406 -6.83 -3.85 -8.42
CA GLU A 406 -7.91 -4.17 -9.36
C GLU A 406 -7.43 -4.18 -10.82
N MET A 407 -6.34 -3.47 -11.13
CA MET A 407 -5.76 -3.43 -12.48
C MET A 407 -4.67 -4.47 -12.71
N ARG A 408 -4.24 -5.14 -11.62
CA ARG A 408 -3.20 -6.14 -11.69
C ARG A 408 -3.66 -7.35 -12.53
N GLN A 409 -2.85 -7.72 -13.52
CA GLN A 409 -3.12 -8.82 -14.46
C GLN A 409 -4.40 -8.66 -15.28
N MET A 410 -4.89 -7.40 -15.41
CA MET A 410 -6.05 -7.12 -16.27
C MET A 410 -5.58 -6.76 -17.69
N PRO A 411 -6.12 -7.46 -18.72
CA PRO A 411 -5.71 -7.24 -20.09
C PRO A 411 -6.37 -6.01 -20.72
N PHE A 412 -5.65 -5.43 -21.68
CA PHE A 412 -6.22 -4.53 -22.68
C PHE A 412 -6.19 -5.21 -24.05
N TYR A 413 -6.30 -4.47 -25.13
CA TYR A 413 -6.23 -5.00 -26.49
C TYR A 413 -4.79 -5.16 -27.00
N GLY A 414 -4.61 -6.04 -28.00
CA GLY A 414 -3.34 -6.27 -28.66
C GLY A 414 -2.33 -6.99 -27.75
N TRP A 415 -1.16 -6.41 -27.61
CA TRP A 415 -0.04 -6.98 -26.86
C TRP A 415 -0.08 -6.66 -25.35
N ILE A 416 -0.92 -5.71 -24.91
CA ILE A 416 -1.04 -5.35 -23.50
C ILE A 416 -1.88 -6.42 -22.80
N LYS A 417 -1.23 -7.30 -22.06
CA LYS A 417 -1.86 -8.39 -21.29
C LYS A 417 -2.03 -8.07 -19.82
N ASP A 418 -1.26 -7.11 -19.31
CA ASP A 418 -1.31 -6.64 -17.93
C ASP A 418 -1.15 -5.11 -17.89
N LEU A 419 -2.18 -4.41 -17.39
CA LEU A 419 -2.16 -2.96 -17.25
C LEU A 419 -1.30 -2.46 -16.08
N SER A 420 -0.87 -3.34 -15.19
CA SER A 420 -0.01 -3.01 -14.05
C SER A 420 1.49 -3.16 -14.35
N GLU A 421 1.82 -3.77 -15.49
CA GLU A 421 3.20 -4.01 -15.92
C GLU A 421 3.63 -3.03 -17.01
N ARG A 422 4.93 -2.96 -17.25
CA ARG A 422 5.50 -2.14 -18.33
C ARG A 422 5.09 -2.69 -19.68
N ASP A 423 5.07 -1.80 -20.69
CA ASP A 423 4.88 -2.22 -22.09
C ASP A 423 5.97 -3.22 -22.49
N PRO A 424 5.63 -4.47 -22.86
CA PRO A 424 6.62 -5.49 -23.20
C PRO A 424 7.33 -5.24 -24.53
N THR A 425 6.83 -4.30 -25.35
CA THR A 425 7.46 -3.95 -26.62
C THR A 425 8.68 -3.05 -26.40
N SER A 426 9.63 -3.05 -27.31
CA SER A 426 10.77 -2.14 -27.28
C SER A 426 11.10 -1.60 -28.67
N LEU A 427 11.41 -0.32 -28.75
CA LEU A 427 11.93 0.31 -29.96
C LEU A 427 13.25 -0.37 -30.42
N PHE A 428 14.09 -0.79 -29.47
CA PHE A 428 15.44 -1.31 -29.76
C PHE A 428 15.44 -2.71 -30.40
N ASN A 429 14.39 -3.53 -30.19
CA ASN A 429 14.21 -4.78 -30.90
C ASN A 429 13.13 -4.70 -32.01
N LEU A 430 12.85 -3.47 -32.49
CA LEU A 430 11.81 -3.18 -33.46
C LEU A 430 10.44 -3.77 -33.05
N PHE A 431 10.06 -3.52 -31.79
CA PHE A 431 8.80 -3.97 -31.20
C PHE A 431 8.60 -5.50 -31.22
N GLY A 432 9.71 -6.25 -31.07
CA GLY A 432 9.70 -7.72 -31.04
C GLY A 432 9.96 -8.40 -32.38
N LEU A 433 10.28 -7.65 -33.44
CA LEU A 433 10.68 -8.22 -34.73
C LEU A 433 12.06 -8.84 -34.70
N LEU A 434 12.97 -8.39 -33.84
CA LEU A 434 14.31 -8.91 -33.68
C LEU A 434 14.36 -9.87 -32.46
N PRO A 435 14.90 -11.09 -32.61
CA PRO A 435 14.85 -12.12 -31.58
C PRO A 435 16.00 -11.98 -30.56
N TYR A 436 16.09 -10.82 -29.88
CA TYR A 436 17.00 -10.64 -28.75
C TYR A 436 16.33 -9.85 -27.63
N ASP A 437 16.71 -10.14 -26.38
CA ASP A 437 16.22 -9.48 -25.21
C ASP A 437 16.89 -8.11 -25.01
N VAL A 438 16.09 -7.08 -24.82
CA VAL A 438 16.57 -5.74 -24.54
C VAL A 438 16.78 -5.59 -23.03
N PRO A 439 17.94 -5.10 -22.57
CA PRO A 439 18.16 -4.79 -21.17
C PRO A 439 17.06 -3.88 -20.61
N SER A 440 16.60 -4.12 -19.39
CA SER A 440 15.43 -3.46 -18.78
C SER A 440 15.50 -1.92 -18.77
N PHE A 441 16.70 -1.33 -18.69
CA PHE A 441 16.91 0.12 -18.73
C PHE A 441 16.81 0.74 -20.13
N LEU A 442 16.78 -0.08 -21.20
CA LEU A 442 16.62 0.34 -22.59
C LEU A 442 15.25 -0.01 -23.17
N VAL A 443 14.34 -0.58 -22.37
CA VAL A 443 13.01 -0.91 -22.86
C VAL A 443 12.20 0.39 -22.99
N ILE A 444 11.99 0.83 -24.24
CA ILE A 444 11.11 1.95 -24.58
C ILE A 444 9.96 1.41 -25.43
N GLY A 445 8.79 1.29 -24.83
CA GLY A 445 7.61 0.68 -25.43
C GLY A 445 6.99 1.50 -26.58
N ALA A 446 6.08 0.89 -27.31
CA ALA A 446 5.38 1.53 -28.43
C ALA A 446 4.53 2.73 -27.98
N TRP A 447 3.86 2.64 -26.83
CA TRP A 447 3.02 3.71 -26.32
C TRP A 447 3.81 4.94 -25.85
N PRO A 448 4.89 4.83 -25.07
CA PRO A 448 5.78 5.95 -24.79
C PRO A 448 6.30 6.64 -26.06
N VAL A 449 6.69 5.87 -27.09
CA VAL A 449 7.14 6.44 -28.38
C VAL A 449 6.00 7.19 -29.06
N ALA A 450 4.79 6.63 -29.16
CA ALA A 450 3.62 7.28 -29.75
C ALA A 450 3.26 8.58 -29.00
N MET A 451 3.36 8.57 -27.67
CA MET A 451 3.18 9.76 -26.83
C MET A 451 4.23 10.83 -27.17
N GLY A 452 5.50 10.48 -27.20
CA GLY A 452 6.59 11.41 -27.53
C GLY A 452 6.42 12.05 -28.92
N VAL A 453 6.05 11.26 -29.93
CA VAL A 453 5.76 11.75 -31.29
C VAL A 453 4.57 12.70 -31.26
N SER A 454 3.49 12.35 -30.58
CA SER A 454 2.29 13.22 -30.49
C SER A 454 2.60 14.55 -29.80
N MET A 455 3.38 14.53 -28.72
CA MET A 455 3.83 15.75 -28.04
C MET A 455 4.74 16.61 -28.92
N TRP A 456 5.64 15.99 -29.67
CA TRP A 456 6.50 16.70 -30.63
C TRP A 456 5.67 17.38 -31.73
N VAL A 457 4.68 16.69 -32.30
CA VAL A 457 3.74 17.26 -33.29
C VAL A 457 2.98 18.43 -32.67
N GLN A 458 2.41 18.25 -31.48
CA GLN A 458 1.67 19.31 -30.78
C GLN A 458 2.57 20.55 -30.56
N GLN A 459 3.83 20.34 -30.19
CA GLN A 459 4.78 21.43 -29.97
C GLN A 459 5.09 22.21 -31.25
N LYS A 460 5.18 21.53 -32.41
CA LYS A 460 5.37 22.17 -33.71
C LYS A 460 4.16 23.04 -34.12
N LEU A 461 2.98 22.69 -33.67
CA LEU A 461 1.75 23.47 -33.93
C LEU A 461 1.62 24.69 -33.01
N ASN A 462 2.25 24.70 -31.88
CA ASN A 462 2.22 25.80 -30.93
C ASN A 462 3.13 26.97 -31.38
N PRO A 463 2.83 28.22 -31.00
CA PRO A 463 3.74 29.36 -31.24
C PRO A 463 5.08 29.14 -30.57
N ALA A 464 6.16 29.49 -31.27
CA ALA A 464 7.51 29.38 -30.72
C ALA A 464 7.69 30.29 -29.49
N PRO A 465 8.30 29.82 -28.42
CA PRO A 465 8.63 30.65 -27.28
C PRO A 465 9.57 31.80 -27.68
N THR A 466 9.36 32.97 -27.09
CA THR A 466 10.20 34.15 -27.35
C THR A 466 11.58 34.04 -26.70
N ASP A 467 11.68 33.31 -25.59
CA ASP A 467 12.94 33.07 -24.88
C ASP A 467 13.68 31.86 -25.50
N PRO A 468 14.97 32.01 -25.90
CA PRO A 468 15.75 30.92 -26.46
C PRO A 468 16.00 29.76 -25.48
N MET A 469 16.08 30.02 -24.19
CA MET A 469 16.23 29.00 -23.16
C MET A 469 14.95 28.16 -23.04
N GLN A 470 13.80 28.81 -22.98
CA GLN A 470 12.49 28.17 -22.96
C GLN A 470 12.25 27.35 -24.24
N ALA A 471 12.65 27.85 -25.41
CA ALA A 471 12.57 27.14 -26.69
C ALA A 471 13.39 25.82 -26.65
N LYS A 472 14.59 25.82 -26.08
CA LYS A 472 15.40 24.61 -25.90
C LYS A 472 14.74 23.63 -24.94
N ILE A 473 14.26 24.10 -23.79
CA ILE A 473 13.57 23.25 -22.80
C ILE A 473 12.39 22.54 -23.48
N PHE A 474 11.52 23.29 -24.14
CA PHE A 474 10.37 22.71 -24.84
C PHE A 474 10.78 21.73 -25.93
N MET A 475 11.85 21.96 -26.66
CA MET A 475 12.32 21.05 -27.71
C MET A 475 12.73 19.68 -27.17
N PHE A 476 13.38 19.61 -26.00
CA PHE A 476 13.83 18.35 -25.40
C PHE A 476 12.75 17.69 -24.50
N PHE A 477 11.74 18.44 -24.07
CA PHE A 477 10.73 17.95 -23.14
C PHE A 477 9.97 16.68 -23.61
N PRO A 478 9.52 16.55 -24.87
CA PRO A 478 8.89 15.33 -25.35
C PRO A 478 9.81 14.11 -25.25
N LEU A 479 11.09 14.26 -25.64
CA LEU A 479 12.08 13.19 -25.56
C LEU A 479 12.32 12.78 -24.09
N PHE A 480 12.51 13.75 -23.22
CA PHE A 480 12.71 13.52 -21.78
C PHE A 480 11.54 12.75 -21.15
N LEU A 481 10.30 13.19 -21.41
CA LEU A 481 9.12 12.47 -20.92
C LEU A 481 8.96 11.08 -21.52
N THR A 482 9.29 10.89 -22.79
CA THR A 482 9.26 9.57 -23.42
C THR A 482 10.17 8.58 -22.69
N VAL A 483 11.37 9.00 -22.32
CA VAL A 483 12.34 8.14 -21.61
C VAL A 483 11.93 7.90 -20.15
N ILE A 484 11.40 8.91 -19.46
CA ILE A 484 10.99 8.75 -18.05
C ILE A 484 9.73 7.87 -17.90
N LEU A 485 8.81 7.96 -18.85
CA LEU A 485 7.54 7.22 -18.80
C LEU A 485 7.61 5.87 -19.56
N ALA A 486 8.77 5.50 -20.07
CA ALA A 486 9.03 4.20 -20.65
C ALA A 486 9.39 3.18 -19.57
#